data_8295ae4cfdc03e5c3b9e15fce682f2e7
#
_entry.id   8295ae4cfdc03e5c3b9e15fce682f2e7
#
_cell.length_a   1.000
_cell.length_b   1.000
_cell.length_c   1.000
_cell.angle_alpha   90.00
_cell.angle_beta   90.00
_cell.angle_gamma   90.00
#
_symmetry.space_group_name_H-M   'P 1'
#
loop_
_entity.id
_entity.type
_entity.pdbx_description
1 polymer ?
#
loop_
_entity_poly.entity_id
_entity_poly.type
_entity_poly.pdbx_seq_one_letter_code
_entity_poly.pdbx_strand_id
1 'polypeptide(L)'
;MNQSYIRAKNVVVEFPIYNASHRSLRKSLMRATTGGRVAADASKRVSVRALDNVSFDFKPGDRIGLVGHNGAGKTTLLRVLAGVYAPVAGSLEVKGRIVSLIDLSLGMDQEATGYENIFLRGIMMGIKPKEIEKKLYSIAEFSELGEDFLNMPVRTYSSGMMLRLAFAVSTSIHADIVLMDEWLSVGDAAFNEKATERLSQVVENSSILVLASHSPKLVEKNCNRILTFQHGQIVEA
;
A
#
# COMPACT_ATOMS: atom_id res chain seq x y z
N MET A 1 -15.44 -21.79 4.48
CA MET A 1 -15.02 -20.43 4.09
C MET A 1 -13.62 -20.19 4.65
N ASN A 2 -12.64 -19.91 3.79
CA ASN A 2 -11.27 -19.62 4.25
C ASN A 2 -11.30 -18.23 4.89
N GLN A 3 -11.13 -18.17 6.20
CA GLN A 3 -11.18 -16.92 6.96
C GLN A 3 -9.91 -16.11 6.68
N SER A 4 -10.03 -14.90 6.14
CA SER A 4 -8.90 -13.97 5.95
C SER A 4 -8.41 -13.45 7.31
N TYR A 5 -7.10 -13.27 7.46
CA TYR A 5 -6.50 -12.69 8.67
C TYR A 5 -5.11 -12.11 8.38
N ILE A 6 -4.65 -11.26 9.28
CA ILE A 6 -3.27 -10.77 9.30
C ILE A 6 -2.74 -10.89 10.74
N ARG A 7 -1.64 -11.63 10.93
CA ARG A 7 -0.99 -11.79 12.23
C ARG A 7 0.45 -11.38 12.15
N ALA A 8 0.86 -10.49 13.01
CA ALA A 8 2.23 -10.05 13.19
C ALA A 8 2.69 -10.31 14.62
N LYS A 9 3.89 -10.87 14.78
CA LYS A 9 4.53 -11.10 16.08
C LYS A 9 5.95 -10.56 16.04
N ASN A 10 6.22 -9.53 16.85
CA ASN A 10 7.52 -8.90 17.04
C ASN A 10 8.21 -8.55 15.72
N VAL A 11 7.44 -8.04 14.75
CA VAL A 11 7.94 -7.69 13.42
C VAL A 11 8.91 -6.52 13.51
N VAL A 12 10.10 -6.71 12.93
CA VAL A 12 11.15 -5.69 12.81
C VAL A 12 11.51 -5.51 11.35
N VAL A 13 11.59 -4.24 10.92
CA VAL A 13 12.02 -3.87 9.57
C VAL A 13 13.13 -2.84 9.66
N GLU A 14 14.25 -3.12 9.00
CA GLU A 14 15.42 -2.26 8.96
C GLU A 14 15.87 -1.98 7.53
N PHE A 15 16.26 -0.74 7.28
CA PHE A 15 16.83 -0.32 6.00
C PHE A 15 18.29 0.06 6.19
N PRO A 16 19.23 -0.58 5.49
CA PRO A 16 20.65 -0.22 5.56
C PRO A 16 20.89 1.14 4.89
N ILE A 17 21.68 1.98 5.54
CA ILE A 17 22.16 3.22 4.96
C ILE A 17 23.51 2.94 4.31
N TYR A 18 23.53 2.93 2.97
CA TYR A 18 24.76 2.79 2.19
C TYR A 18 25.47 4.15 2.11
N ASN A 19 26.82 4.15 2.13
CA ASN A 19 27.67 5.34 2.01
C ASN A 19 27.56 6.38 3.15
N ALA A 20 27.08 5.99 4.31
CA ALA A 20 27.21 6.81 5.50
C ALA A 20 28.69 6.88 5.91
N SER A 21 29.40 7.99 5.60
CA SER A 21 30.73 8.20 6.13
C SER A 21 30.64 8.25 7.66
N HIS A 22 31.31 7.32 8.31
CA HIS A 22 31.16 6.95 9.72
C HIS A 22 31.27 8.10 10.74
N ARG A 23 31.82 9.26 10.36
CA ARG A 23 32.03 10.39 11.26
C ARG A 23 30.97 11.49 11.23
N SER A 24 30.43 11.81 10.07
CA SER A 24 29.51 12.96 9.90
C SER A 24 28.05 12.60 10.19
N LEU A 25 27.57 11.48 9.62
CA LEU A 25 26.17 11.05 9.78
C LEU A 25 25.85 10.53 11.20
N ARG A 26 26.82 9.87 11.86
CA ARG A 26 26.64 9.43 13.26
C ARG A 26 26.37 10.59 14.22
N LYS A 27 27.06 11.73 14.04
CA LYS A 27 26.82 12.96 14.83
C LYS A 27 25.53 13.69 14.45
N SER A 28 25.17 13.70 13.17
CA SER A 28 23.98 14.39 12.66
C SER A 28 22.69 13.60 12.97
N LEU A 29 22.71 12.27 12.81
CA LEU A 29 21.58 11.40 13.11
C LEU A 29 21.33 11.21 14.62
N MET A 30 22.38 11.26 15.44
CA MET A 30 22.23 11.26 16.91
C MET A 30 21.65 12.58 17.44
N ARG A 31 21.72 13.67 16.68
CA ARG A 31 21.16 14.99 17.06
C ARG A 31 19.80 15.29 16.45
N ALA A 32 19.43 14.67 15.33
CA ALA A 32 18.15 14.91 14.66
C ALA A 32 17.13 13.85 15.06
N THR A 33 16.30 14.20 16.04
CA THR A 33 14.89 13.74 16.23
C THR A 33 14.51 12.27 15.89
N THR A 34 15.43 11.33 15.80
CA THR A 34 15.13 9.95 15.41
C THR A 34 14.88 8.99 16.58
N GLY A 35 14.80 9.49 17.81
CA GLY A 35 14.34 8.71 18.98
C GLY A 35 14.95 7.31 19.12
N GLY A 36 16.27 7.14 18.83
CA GLY A 36 16.93 5.84 19.01
C GLY A 36 16.80 4.86 17.84
N ARG A 37 16.26 5.29 16.68
CA ARG A 37 16.01 4.43 15.49
C ARG A 37 17.25 3.99 14.72
N VAL A 38 18.42 4.51 15.02
CA VAL A 38 19.67 4.15 14.34
C VAL A 38 20.36 3.06 15.12
N ALA A 39 20.39 1.84 14.61
CA ALA A 39 21.18 0.74 15.13
C ALA A 39 22.50 0.63 14.36
N ALA A 40 23.62 0.41 15.06
CA ALA A 40 24.88 0.02 14.45
C ALA A 40 25.13 -1.43 14.81
N ASP A 41 25.14 -2.30 13.79
CA ASP A 41 25.52 -3.69 13.95
C ASP A 41 27.04 -3.83 14.20
N ALA A 42 27.48 -4.98 14.75
CA ALA A 42 28.89 -5.34 14.97
C ALA A 42 29.75 -5.26 13.69
N SER A 43 29.10 -5.31 12.49
CA SER A 43 29.71 -5.13 11.16
C SER A 43 29.90 -3.67 10.74
N LYS A 44 29.65 -2.66 11.62
CA LYS A 44 29.72 -1.22 11.34
C LYS A 44 28.71 -0.70 10.30
N ARG A 45 27.66 -1.43 9.97
CA ARG A 45 26.58 -0.92 9.10
C ARG A 45 25.61 -0.08 9.93
N VAL A 46 25.27 1.09 9.41
CA VAL A 46 24.23 1.94 10.00
C VAL A 46 22.91 1.57 9.34
N SER A 47 21.92 1.16 10.14
CA SER A 47 20.55 0.89 9.66
C SER A 47 19.55 1.82 10.33
N VAL A 48 18.46 2.10 9.63
CA VAL A 48 17.27 2.76 10.17
C VAL A 48 16.24 1.71 10.45
N ARG A 49 15.84 1.56 11.72
CA ARG A 49 14.76 0.68 12.12
C ARG A 49 13.44 1.39 11.87
N ALA A 50 12.71 0.95 10.85
CA ALA A 50 11.44 1.55 10.43
C ALA A 50 10.23 0.96 11.14
N LEU A 51 10.30 -0.34 11.50
CA LEU A 51 9.37 -1.01 12.41
C LEU A 51 10.15 -1.72 13.51
N ASP A 52 9.68 -1.63 14.75
CA ASP A 52 10.36 -2.16 15.93
C ASP A 52 9.39 -2.90 16.84
N ASN A 53 9.51 -4.25 16.87
CA ASN A 53 8.69 -5.14 17.70
C ASN A 53 7.17 -4.96 17.53
N VAL A 54 6.71 -4.77 16.29
CA VAL A 54 5.28 -4.57 15.99
C VAL A 54 4.53 -5.91 16.07
N SER A 55 3.47 -5.96 16.88
CA SER A 55 2.63 -7.15 17.05
C SER A 55 1.16 -6.78 17.00
N PHE A 56 0.36 -7.52 16.23
CA PHE A 56 -1.10 -7.37 16.13
C PHE A 56 -1.74 -8.62 15.52
N ASP A 57 -3.06 -8.73 15.71
CA ASP A 57 -3.91 -9.76 15.09
C ASP A 57 -5.15 -9.06 14.52
N PHE A 58 -5.30 -9.07 13.19
CA PHE A 58 -6.44 -8.52 12.47
C PHE A 58 -7.31 -9.66 11.95
N LYS A 59 -8.62 -9.52 12.15
CA LYS A 59 -9.64 -10.52 11.86
C LYS A 59 -10.68 -9.98 10.88
N PRO A 60 -11.49 -10.84 10.26
CA PRO A 60 -12.62 -10.41 9.45
C PRO A 60 -13.52 -9.43 10.20
N GLY A 61 -13.87 -8.33 9.57
CA GLY A 61 -14.62 -7.23 10.15
C GLY A 61 -13.76 -6.08 10.71
N ASP A 62 -12.43 -6.29 10.85
CA ASP A 62 -11.55 -5.23 11.30
C ASP A 62 -11.35 -4.16 10.21
N ARG A 63 -11.56 -2.91 10.60
CA ARG A 63 -11.30 -1.69 9.82
C ARG A 63 -10.27 -0.88 10.60
N ILE A 64 -9.00 -1.09 10.24
CA ILE A 64 -7.85 -0.58 11.01
C ILE A 64 -7.42 0.79 10.48
N GLY A 65 -7.46 1.81 11.32
CA GLY A 65 -6.86 3.12 11.07
C GLY A 65 -5.43 3.19 11.63
N LEU A 66 -4.45 3.47 10.78
CA LEU A 66 -3.07 3.72 11.20
C LEU A 66 -2.87 5.23 11.32
N VAL A 67 -2.65 5.71 12.54
CA VAL A 67 -2.40 7.13 12.83
C VAL A 67 -1.00 7.34 13.40
N GLY A 68 -0.47 8.56 13.26
CA GLY A 68 0.86 8.92 13.74
C GLY A 68 1.55 9.94 12.83
N HIS A 69 2.62 10.56 13.31
CA HIS A 69 3.37 11.58 12.56
C HIS A 69 4.02 11.04 11.29
N ASN A 70 4.47 11.94 10.40
CA ASN A 70 5.23 11.56 9.20
C ASN A 70 6.50 10.80 9.59
N GLY A 71 6.77 9.69 8.89
CA GLY A 71 7.88 8.80 9.23
C GLY A 71 7.65 7.94 10.48
N ALA A 72 6.43 7.86 11.05
CA ALA A 72 6.14 6.99 12.19
C ALA A 72 6.24 5.48 11.88
N GLY A 73 6.19 5.09 10.60
CA GLY A 73 6.27 3.68 10.15
C GLY A 73 5.01 3.17 9.45
N LYS A 74 3.94 3.98 9.33
CA LYS A 74 2.64 3.56 8.75
C LYS A 74 2.77 3.00 7.33
N THR A 75 3.33 3.76 6.40
CA THR A 75 3.57 3.31 5.01
C THR A 75 4.49 2.10 4.94
N THR A 76 5.50 2.02 5.83
CA THR A 76 6.36 0.84 5.92
C THR A 76 5.56 -0.38 6.32
N LEU A 77 4.68 -0.28 7.32
CA LEU A 77 3.79 -1.39 7.70
C LEU A 77 2.91 -1.82 6.52
N LEU A 78 2.25 -0.88 5.86
CA LEU A 78 1.42 -1.19 4.70
C LEU A 78 2.20 -1.93 3.59
N ARG A 79 3.44 -1.51 3.30
CA ARG A 79 4.29 -2.18 2.30
C ARG A 79 4.75 -3.57 2.77
N VAL A 80 4.95 -3.77 4.06
CA VAL A 80 5.21 -5.10 4.65
C VAL A 80 4.00 -6.00 4.49
N LEU A 81 2.79 -5.51 4.77
CA LEU A 81 1.55 -6.24 4.58
C LEU A 81 1.29 -6.59 3.12
N ALA A 82 1.65 -5.69 2.19
CA ALA A 82 1.58 -5.91 0.75
C ALA A 82 2.65 -6.88 0.22
N GLY A 83 3.58 -7.36 1.07
CA GLY A 83 4.67 -8.25 0.67
C GLY A 83 5.82 -7.57 -0.06
N VAL A 84 5.87 -6.22 -0.09
CA VAL A 84 6.95 -5.44 -0.73
C VAL A 84 8.24 -5.51 0.09
N TYR A 85 8.11 -5.49 1.42
CA TYR A 85 9.25 -5.61 2.34
C TYR A 85 9.12 -6.86 3.21
N ALA A 86 10.22 -7.59 3.36
CA ALA A 86 10.30 -8.71 4.29
C ALA A 86 10.80 -8.22 5.66
N PRO A 87 10.22 -8.68 6.78
CA PRO A 87 10.76 -8.44 8.10
C PRO A 87 12.15 -9.06 8.28
N VAL A 88 13.05 -8.35 8.99
CA VAL A 88 14.37 -8.90 9.38
C VAL A 88 14.30 -9.77 10.64
N ALA A 89 13.23 -9.58 11.45
CA ALA A 89 12.92 -10.40 12.61
C ALA A 89 11.42 -10.44 12.88
N GLY A 90 10.98 -11.42 13.68
CA GLY A 90 9.57 -11.65 13.96
C GLY A 90 8.91 -12.52 12.89
N SER A 91 7.59 -12.59 12.91
CA SER A 91 6.80 -13.35 11.93
C SER A 91 5.59 -12.54 11.48
N LEU A 92 5.27 -12.67 10.19
CA LEU A 92 4.07 -12.10 9.58
C LEU A 92 3.35 -13.21 8.80
N GLU A 93 2.09 -13.41 9.11
CA GLU A 93 1.19 -14.31 8.38
C GLU A 93 0.04 -13.50 7.81
N VAL A 94 -0.16 -13.59 6.50
CA VAL A 94 -1.28 -12.95 5.80
C VAL A 94 -2.03 -14.02 5.02
N LYS A 95 -3.34 -14.12 5.25
CA LYS A 95 -4.23 -15.02 4.54
C LYS A 95 -5.40 -14.24 3.96
N GLY A 96 -5.60 -14.36 2.65
CA GLY A 96 -6.59 -13.63 1.87
C GLY A 96 -5.96 -12.91 0.69
N ARG A 97 -6.80 -12.53 -0.28
CA ARG A 97 -6.36 -11.74 -1.45
C ARG A 97 -6.20 -10.28 -1.05
N ILE A 98 -4.98 -9.77 -1.18
CA ILE A 98 -4.65 -8.38 -0.90
C ILE A 98 -4.86 -7.54 -2.16
N VAL A 99 -5.56 -6.42 -2.02
CA VAL A 99 -5.54 -5.30 -2.96
C VAL A 99 -4.85 -4.13 -2.27
N SER A 100 -3.68 -3.77 -2.79
CA SER A 100 -2.91 -2.63 -2.33
C SER A 100 -3.19 -1.43 -3.25
N LEU A 101 -3.69 -0.36 -2.65
CA LEU A 101 -3.90 0.93 -3.31
C LEU A 101 -2.82 1.95 -2.90
N ILE A 102 -1.67 1.44 -2.48
CA ILE A 102 -0.46 2.20 -2.23
C ILE A 102 0.30 2.27 -3.55
N ASP A 103 0.81 3.43 -3.91
CA ASP A 103 1.63 3.58 -5.14
C ASP A 103 0.97 2.94 -6.39
N LEU A 104 -0.25 3.36 -6.73
CA LEU A 104 -1.06 2.78 -7.81
C LEU A 104 -0.34 2.68 -9.16
N SER A 105 0.57 3.60 -9.46
CA SER A 105 1.32 3.62 -10.73
C SER A 105 2.47 2.61 -10.79
N LEU A 106 2.84 1.96 -9.68
CA LEU A 106 3.89 0.95 -9.69
C LEU A 106 3.47 -0.29 -10.50
N GLY A 107 4.42 -0.83 -11.26
CA GLY A 107 4.21 -2.03 -12.08
C GLY A 107 3.54 -1.77 -13.42
N MET A 108 3.42 -0.50 -13.85
CA MET A 108 3.04 -0.12 -15.21
C MET A 108 4.28 -0.14 -16.12
N ASP A 109 4.20 -0.88 -17.21
CA ASP A 109 5.24 -0.87 -18.24
C ASP A 109 5.01 0.32 -19.18
N GLN A 110 5.99 1.21 -19.24
CA GLN A 110 5.92 2.45 -20.00
C GLN A 110 5.87 2.22 -21.51
N GLU A 111 6.45 1.12 -22.00
CA GLU A 111 6.51 0.79 -23.43
C GLU A 111 5.30 -0.03 -23.90
N ALA A 112 4.58 -0.64 -22.97
CA ALA A 112 3.38 -1.39 -23.26
C ALA A 112 2.16 -0.47 -23.40
N THR A 113 1.18 -0.89 -24.18
CA THR A 113 -0.12 -0.21 -24.37
C THR A 113 -0.97 -0.23 -23.10
N GLY A 114 -2.04 0.55 -23.07
CA GLY A 114 -3.02 0.52 -21.97
C GLY A 114 -3.62 -0.86 -21.79
N TYR A 115 -4.02 -1.54 -22.88
CA TYR A 115 -4.56 -2.90 -22.82
C TYR A 115 -3.56 -3.91 -22.30
N GLU A 116 -2.31 -3.84 -22.76
CA GLU A 116 -1.24 -4.72 -22.25
C GLU A 116 -0.97 -4.46 -20.77
N ASN A 117 -1.00 -3.22 -20.33
CA ASN A 117 -0.84 -2.88 -18.92
C ASN A 117 -2.00 -3.38 -18.05
N ILE A 118 -3.25 -3.37 -18.53
CA ILE A 118 -4.37 -4.02 -17.83
C ILE A 118 -4.02 -5.51 -17.58
N PHE A 119 -3.50 -6.17 -18.61
CA PHE A 119 -3.17 -7.59 -18.54
C PHE A 119 -1.98 -7.85 -17.61
N LEU A 120 -0.87 -7.15 -17.81
CA LEU A 120 0.36 -7.27 -16.99
C LEU A 120 0.07 -7.03 -15.51
N ARG A 121 -0.62 -5.93 -15.21
CA ARG A 121 -0.96 -5.58 -13.83
C ARG A 121 -1.92 -6.60 -13.22
N GLY A 122 -2.89 -7.09 -13.97
CA GLY A 122 -3.78 -8.17 -13.53
C GLY A 122 -3.01 -9.42 -13.13
N ILE A 123 -2.03 -9.84 -13.94
CA ILE A 123 -1.15 -10.97 -13.60
C ILE A 123 -0.35 -10.70 -12.33
N MET A 124 0.26 -9.51 -12.21
CA MET A 124 1.02 -9.12 -11.01
C MET A 124 0.16 -9.14 -9.74
N MET A 125 -1.14 -8.86 -9.86
CA MET A 125 -2.10 -8.97 -8.77
C MET A 125 -2.62 -10.40 -8.55
N GLY A 126 -2.07 -11.39 -9.25
CA GLY A 126 -2.44 -12.81 -9.11
C GLY A 126 -3.77 -13.17 -9.76
N ILE A 127 -4.28 -12.37 -10.69
CA ILE A 127 -5.48 -12.70 -11.46
C ILE A 127 -5.11 -13.70 -12.57
N LYS A 128 -5.95 -14.70 -12.78
CA LYS A 128 -5.73 -15.66 -13.87
C LYS A 128 -5.95 -14.98 -15.23
N PRO A 129 -5.13 -15.28 -16.26
CA PRO A 129 -5.25 -14.68 -17.60
C PRO A 129 -6.68 -14.67 -18.15
N LYS A 130 -7.37 -15.79 -18.10
CA LYS A 130 -8.77 -15.91 -18.55
C LYS A 130 -9.76 -15.01 -17.78
N GLU A 131 -9.47 -14.68 -16.54
CA GLU A 131 -10.30 -13.76 -15.74
C GLU A 131 -10.03 -12.32 -16.15
N ILE A 132 -8.77 -11.98 -16.46
CA ILE A 132 -8.40 -10.66 -16.98
C ILE A 132 -9.07 -10.42 -18.33
N GLU A 133 -8.98 -11.38 -19.25
CA GLU A 133 -9.62 -11.30 -20.57
C GLU A 133 -11.12 -11.00 -20.48
N LYS A 134 -11.84 -11.66 -19.55
CA LYS A 134 -13.27 -11.41 -19.33
C LYS A 134 -13.58 -10.00 -18.79
N LYS A 135 -12.64 -9.41 -18.06
CA LYS A 135 -12.80 -8.09 -17.43
C LYS A 135 -12.16 -6.97 -18.23
N LEU A 136 -11.41 -7.27 -19.28
CA LEU A 136 -10.60 -6.32 -20.03
C LEU A 136 -11.42 -5.09 -20.48
N TYR A 137 -12.53 -5.32 -21.15
CA TYR A 137 -13.39 -4.25 -21.64
C TYR A 137 -14.05 -3.44 -20.51
N SER A 138 -14.50 -4.10 -19.45
CA SER A 138 -15.10 -3.38 -18.31
C SER A 138 -14.09 -2.55 -17.53
N ILE A 139 -12.83 -2.98 -17.47
CA ILE A 139 -11.73 -2.20 -16.89
C ILE A 139 -11.40 -1.00 -17.76
N ALA A 140 -11.29 -1.22 -19.08
CA ALA A 140 -11.04 -0.19 -20.07
C ALA A 140 -12.13 0.89 -20.04
N GLU A 141 -13.40 0.50 -20.08
CA GLU A 141 -14.55 1.38 -19.98
C GLU A 141 -14.55 2.19 -18.67
N PHE A 142 -14.29 1.54 -17.55
CA PHE A 142 -14.22 2.22 -16.26
C PHE A 142 -13.12 3.28 -16.21
N SER A 143 -11.99 3.06 -16.88
CA SER A 143 -10.87 4.03 -16.92
C SER A 143 -11.21 5.32 -17.68
N GLU A 144 -12.21 5.29 -18.56
CA GLU A 144 -12.63 6.42 -19.44
C GLU A 144 -11.51 6.94 -20.34
N LEU A 145 -10.56 6.09 -20.70
CA LEU A 145 -9.41 6.46 -21.55
C LEU A 145 -9.78 6.14 -22.99
N GLY A 146 -10.68 6.16 -23.64
CA GLY A 146 -10.95 5.90 -25.06
C GLY A 146 -9.99 4.89 -25.75
N GLU A 147 -10.46 4.23 -26.78
CA GLU A 147 -9.71 3.18 -27.48
C GLU A 147 -8.37 3.67 -28.07
N ASP A 148 -8.34 4.90 -28.56
CA ASP A 148 -7.13 5.48 -29.15
C ASP A 148 -5.98 5.50 -28.13
N PHE A 149 -6.26 5.96 -26.90
CA PHE A 149 -5.26 5.96 -25.83
C PHE A 149 -4.94 4.55 -25.37
N LEU A 150 -5.93 3.68 -25.20
CA LEU A 150 -5.70 2.29 -24.73
C LEU A 150 -4.84 1.48 -25.68
N ASN A 151 -4.77 1.85 -26.97
CA ASN A 151 -3.87 1.25 -27.96
C ASN A 151 -2.51 1.95 -28.04
N MET A 152 -2.28 3.05 -27.30
CA MET A 152 -0.99 3.75 -27.25
C MET A 152 -0.12 3.28 -26.06
N PRO A 153 1.21 3.37 -26.19
CA PRO A 153 2.11 3.12 -25.06
C PRO A 153 1.85 4.08 -23.88
N VAL A 154 1.88 3.53 -22.65
CA VAL A 154 1.55 4.27 -21.43
C VAL A 154 2.50 5.45 -21.16
N ARG A 155 3.73 5.45 -21.71
CA ARG A 155 4.63 6.62 -21.66
C ARG A 155 4.02 7.91 -22.28
N THR A 156 2.98 7.79 -23.10
CA THR A 156 2.26 8.94 -23.69
C THR A 156 1.16 9.48 -22.79
N TYR A 157 0.85 8.80 -21.69
CA TYR A 157 -0.22 9.15 -20.77
C TYR A 157 0.18 10.31 -19.85
N SER A 158 -0.79 11.13 -19.51
CA SER A 158 -0.66 12.01 -18.34
C SER A 158 -0.65 11.20 -17.05
N SER A 159 -0.16 11.78 -15.96
CA SER A 159 -0.21 11.14 -14.64
C SER A 159 -1.64 10.78 -14.22
N GLY A 160 -2.62 11.60 -14.55
CA GLY A 160 -4.03 11.34 -14.30
C GLY A 160 -4.56 10.14 -15.08
N MET A 161 -4.24 10.03 -16.37
CA MET A 161 -4.62 8.87 -17.20
C MET A 161 -4.00 7.57 -16.66
N MET A 162 -2.73 7.61 -16.28
CA MET A 162 -2.04 6.47 -15.68
C MET A 162 -2.71 6.04 -14.37
N LEU A 163 -3.05 7.00 -13.50
CA LEU A 163 -3.75 6.71 -12.24
C LEU A 163 -5.15 6.13 -12.47
N ARG A 164 -5.90 6.64 -13.46
CA ARG A 164 -7.23 6.12 -13.81
C ARG A 164 -7.16 4.67 -14.24
N LEU A 165 -6.22 4.34 -15.14
CA LEU A 165 -6.02 2.96 -15.61
C LEU A 165 -5.60 2.04 -14.47
N ALA A 166 -4.60 2.43 -13.69
CA ALA A 166 -4.10 1.65 -12.57
C ALA A 166 -5.17 1.41 -11.49
N PHE A 167 -6.00 2.42 -11.20
CA PHE A 167 -7.13 2.33 -10.29
C PHE A 167 -8.22 1.38 -10.82
N ALA A 168 -8.57 1.51 -12.11
CA ALA A 168 -9.56 0.65 -12.77
C ALA A 168 -9.18 -0.83 -12.65
N VAL A 169 -7.91 -1.17 -12.93
CA VAL A 169 -7.40 -2.54 -12.76
C VAL A 169 -7.47 -2.99 -11.30
N SER A 170 -6.93 -2.16 -10.37
CA SER A 170 -6.81 -2.53 -8.97
C SER A 170 -8.15 -2.77 -8.28
N THR A 171 -9.20 -2.04 -8.70
CA THR A 171 -10.54 -2.15 -8.14
C THR A 171 -11.47 -3.11 -8.90
N SER A 172 -10.96 -3.76 -9.95
CA SER A 172 -11.76 -4.72 -10.76
C SER A 172 -11.90 -6.10 -10.11
N ILE A 173 -11.11 -6.39 -9.08
CA ILE A 173 -11.05 -7.69 -8.43
C ILE A 173 -11.62 -7.65 -7.02
N HIS A 174 -12.12 -8.80 -6.59
CA HIS A 174 -12.53 -8.97 -5.20
C HIS A 174 -11.28 -8.98 -4.30
N ALA A 175 -11.32 -8.16 -3.26
CA ALA A 175 -10.29 -8.06 -2.23
C ALA A 175 -10.81 -8.64 -0.91
N ASP A 176 -10.05 -9.55 -0.30
CA ASP A 176 -10.30 -9.94 1.10
C ASP A 176 -9.71 -8.89 2.05
N ILE A 177 -8.58 -8.31 1.65
CA ILE A 177 -7.81 -7.33 2.42
C ILE A 177 -7.52 -6.13 1.54
N VAL A 178 -7.90 -4.94 1.99
CA VAL A 178 -7.61 -3.66 1.31
C VAL A 178 -6.58 -2.89 2.12
N LEU A 179 -5.49 -2.47 1.45
CA LEU A 179 -4.44 -1.65 2.04
C LEU A 179 -4.42 -0.28 1.36
N MET A 180 -4.50 0.80 2.13
CA MET A 180 -4.54 2.18 1.63
C MET A 180 -3.60 3.09 2.41
N ASP A 181 -2.85 3.92 1.67
CA ASP A 181 -2.07 5.02 2.25
C ASP A 181 -2.71 6.34 1.79
N GLU A 182 -3.56 6.89 2.61
CA GLU A 182 -4.52 7.95 2.36
C GLU A 182 -5.75 7.52 1.53
N TRP A 183 -6.85 8.29 1.68
CA TRP A 183 -8.04 8.11 0.86
C TRP A 183 -7.78 8.73 -0.51
N LEU A 184 -7.81 7.89 -1.53
CA LEU A 184 -7.40 8.26 -2.87
C LEU A 184 -8.28 9.34 -3.49
N SER A 185 -7.62 10.33 -4.09
CA SER A 185 -8.21 11.23 -5.07
C SER A 185 -7.62 10.89 -6.44
N VAL A 186 -8.43 10.45 -7.37
CA VAL A 186 -7.99 9.91 -8.66
C VAL A 186 -8.60 10.71 -9.81
N GLY A 187 -7.75 11.22 -10.69
CA GLY A 187 -8.20 11.93 -11.89
C GLY A 187 -8.76 13.32 -11.62
N ASP A 188 -9.66 13.77 -12.50
CA ASP A 188 -10.42 15.02 -12.34
C ASP A 188 -11.65 14.85 -11.43
N ALA A 189 -12.40 15.93 -11.21
CA ALA A 189 -13.53 15.92 -10.29
C ALA A 189 -14.62 14.89 -10.68
N ALA A 190 -14.90 14.71 -11.95
CA ALA A 190 -15.94 13.79 -12.44
C ALA A 190 -15.52 12.33 -12.24
N PHE A 191 -14.29 11.98 -12.61
CA PHE A 191 -13.76 10.64 -12.39
C PHE A 191 -13.58 10.33 -10.90
N ASN A 192 -13.21 11.34 -10.09
CA ASN A 192 -13.00 11.16 -8.66
C ASN A 192 -14.28 10.78 -7.92
N GLU A 193 -15.45 11.27 -8.33
CA GLU A 193 -16.74 10.85 -7.75
C GLU A 193 -16.99 9.37 -8.01
N LYS A 194 -16.87 8.92 -9.25
CA LYS A 194 -17.02 7.53 -9.69
C LYS A 194 -15.97 6.60 -9.01
N ALA A 195 -14.73 7.07 -8.88
CA ALA A 195 -13.66 6.36 -8.20
C ALA A 195 -13.95 6.20 -6.70
N THR A 196 -14.47 7.24 -6.05
CA THR A 196 -14.84 7.21 -4.63
C THR A 196 -15.97 6.21 -4.37
N GLU A 197 -16.99 6.17 -5.22
CA GLU A 197 -18.08 5.20 -5.14
C GLU A 197 -17.54 3.76 -5.30
N ARG A 198 -16.72 3.53 -6.33
CA ARG A 198 -16.08 2.21 -6.55
C ARG A 198 -15.21 1.79 -5.39
N LEU A 199 -14.42 2.72 -4.84
CA LEU A 199 -13.57 2.47 -3.69
C LEU A 199 -14.39 2.08 -2.46
N SER A 200 -15.49 2.79 -2.19
CA SER A 200 -16.41 2.47 -1.09
C SER A 200 -16.95 1.04 -1.23
N GLN A 201 -17.39 0.66 -2.43
CA GLN A 201 -17.86 -0.71 -2.71
C GLN A 201 -16.76 -1.76 -2.47
N VAL A 202 -15.52 -1.50 -2.91
CA VAL A 202 -14.39 -2.42 -2.69
C VAL A 202 -14.10 -2.58 -1.19
N VAL A 203 -14.09 -1.47 -0.44
CA VAL A 203 -13.89 -1.47 1.01
C VAL A 203 -15.02 -2.20 1.72
N GLU A 204 -16.29 -1.92 1.42
CA GLU A 204 -17.45 -2.56 2.03
C GLU A 204 -17.46 -4.09 1.83
N ASN A 205 -17.08 -4.54 0.63
CA ASN A 205 -17.03 -5.96 0.29
C ASN A 205 -15.75 -6.67 0.78
N SER A 206 -14.78 -5.95 1.33
CA SER A 206 -13.57 -6.54 1.89
C SER A 206 -13.78 -7.07 3.31
N SER A 207 -13.02 -8.10 3.68
CA SER A 207 -13.04 -8.63 5.05
C SER A 207 -12.25 -7.75 6.02
N ILE A 208 -11.13 -7.18 5.57
CA ILE A 208 -10.23 -6.37 6.38
C ILE A 208 -9.85 -5.12 5.60
N LEU A 209 -9.90 -3.95 6.26
CA LEU A 209 -9.33 -2.70 5.77
C LEU A 209 -8.14 -2.29 6.66
N VAL A 210 -7.03 -1.87 6.04
CA VAL A 210 -5.95 -1.17 6.75
C VAL A 210 -5.70 0.15 6.04
N LEU A 211 -6.07 1.25 6.68
CA LEU A 211 -6.01 2.62 6.16
C LEU A 211 -5.03 3.45 6.98
N ALA A 212 -3.93 3.91 6.38
CA ALA A 212 -3.15 5.00 6.96
C ALA A 212 -3.75 6.33 6.51
N SER A 213 -3.96 7.26 7.43
CA SER A 213 -4.40 8.61 7.08
C SER A 213 -3.96 9.64 8.12
N HIS A 214 -3.77 10.87 7.63
CA HIS A 214 -3.54 12.06 8.46
C HIS A 214 -4.84 12.78 8.82
N SER A 215 -5.98 12.38 8.25
CA SER A 215 -7.29 12.96 8.54
C SER A 215 -8.03 12.15 9.60
N PRO A 216 -8.18 12.66 10.85
CA PRO A 216 -8.95 11.99 11.90
C PRO A 216 -10.38 11.66 11.45
N LYS A 217 -11.02 12.59 10.72
CA LYS A 217 -12.39 12.40 10.23
C LYS A 217 -12.53 11.20 9.28
N LEU A 218 -11.53 10.95 8.43
CA LEU A 218 -11.54 9.80 7.54
C LEU A 218 -11.36 8.50 8.29
N VAL A 219 -10.49 8.49 9.30
CA VAL A 219 -10.26 7.32 10.16
C VAL A 219 -11.52 7.01 10.98
N GLU A 220 -12.10 8.00 11.66
CA GLU A 220 -13.33 7.84 12.45
C GLU A 220 -14.52 7.32 11.60
N LYS A 221 -14.63 7.81 10.35
CA LYS A 221 -15.72 7.40 9.45
C LYS A 221 -15.57 5.96 8.96
N ASN A 222 -14.35 5.51 8.68
CA ASN A 222 -14.10 4.27 7.94
C ASN A 222 -13.49 3.15 8.77
N CYS A 223 -13.03 3.43 9.99
CA CYS A 223 -12.31 2.49 10.84
C CYS A 223 -13.05 2.25 12.16
N ASN A 224 -13.02 1.01 12.63
CA ASN A 224 -13.56 0.60 13.93
C ASN A 224 -12.48 0.34 14.99
N ARG A 225 -11.21 0.36 14.57
CA ARG A 225 -10.05 0.17 15.45
C ARG A 225 -8.91 1.06 14.98
N ILE A 226 -8.19 1.69 15.91
CA ILE A 226 -7.11 2.63 15.61
C ILE A 226 -5.81 2.10 16.21
N LEU A 227 -4.74 2.09 15.42
CA LEU A 227 -3.38 1.84 15.88
C LEU A 227 -2.56 3.12 15.78
N THR A 228 -2.10 3.60 16.91
CA THR A 228 -1.24 4.80 16.99
C THR A 228 0.22 4.40 16.87
N PHE A 229 0.86 4.89 15.80
CA PHE A 229 2.26 4.67 15.52
C PHE A 229 3.15 5.81 16.01
N GLN A 230 4.17 5.46 16.76
CA GLN A 230 5.21 6.38 17.17
C GLN A 230 6.58 5.70 17.04
N HIS A 231 7.47 6.30 16.26
CA HIS A 231 8.84 5.80 16.09
C HIS A 231 8.97 4.30 15.70
N GLY A 232 8.10 3.80 14.83
CA GLY A 232 8.12 2.42 14.36
C GLY A 232 7.47 1.42 15.29
N GLN A 233 6.88 1.86 16.39
CA GLN A 233 6.18 1.03 17.37
C GLN A 233 4.70 1.39 17.43
N ILE A 234 3.87 0.44 17.85
CA ILE A 234 2.48 0.69 18.22
C ILE A 234 2.47 1.10 19.69
N VAL A 235 1.98 2.33 19.99
CA VAL A 235 1.91 2.87 21.35
C VAL A 235 0.51 2.79 21.93
N GLU A 236 -0.51 2.67 21.06
CA GLU A 236 -1.91 2.52 21.44
C GLU A 236 -2.65 1.70 20.37
N ALA A 237 -3.56 0.80 20.78
CA ALA A 237 -4.27 -0.12 19.89
C ALA A 237 -5.73 -0.35 20.33
#